data_ea7aeadc4d7760d01749e9bc790b8025
#
_entry.id   ea7aeadc4d7760d01749e9bc790b8025
#
_cell.length_a   1.000
_cell.length_b   1.000
_cell.length_c   1.000
_cell.angle_alpha   90.00
_cell.angle_beta   90.00
_cell.angle_gamma   90.00
#
_symmetry.space_group_name_H-M   'P 1'
#
loop_
_entity.id
_entity.type
_entity.pdbx_description
1 polymer ?
#
loop_
_entity_poly.entity_id
_entity_poly.type
_entity_poly.pdbx_seq_one_letter_code
_entity_poly.pdbx_strand_id
1 'polypeptide(L)'
;MTTVVKAQRRRAVIASTVGTTIEWYDFFLYGTAAALVFPTVFFPDQSAFAGVLAAFGTQFVGFAARPIGAAIFGHYGDRVGRKAMLVTTLMLMGVGTFLIGLLPSTKSIGLVAAVLLVLLRIVQGIGVGGEWGGSVLLSMEWGSARRRGFMASWPQVGVPLGLLLSTGMVKLMSGLTGDSFLTWGWRVPFLVSIVLVGIGLYVRLNVLESPDFEEVKKTRTVHRAPVLEVIKSQPLEILTSAFVRMAEQAPFYLFITFVLTYGTKQLELTRDSLLNDTLIAAAIGLVSVPFFGFLSDVIGRRLMYGIGIVCVGAFAFPYFSLLNTKNSGLVLVAIVVSLICHDMMYGPQAALIAESFGTNVRYSGAGLGYQLASVIAGGPAPLIAAAILKSTGSSTGISWYIVGCAVVSMTALLLMPRRAVSDRSAADDLMAAEPVAR
;
A
#
# COMPACT_ATOMS: atom_id res chain seq x y z
N MET A 1 -24.06 -13.16 19.65
CA MET A 1 -22.94 -12.20 19.65
C MET A 1 -23.36 -10.96 20.43
N THR A 2 -22.75 -10.69 21.58
CA THR A 2 -23.14 -9.59 22.47
C THR A 2 -22.92 -8.23 21.80
N THR A 3 -23.70 -7.22 22.19
CA THR A 3 -23.62 -5.82 21.66
C THR A 3 -22.22 -5.24 21.83
N VAL A 4 -21.51 -5.64 22.89
CA VAL A 4 -20.13 -5.21 23.20
C VAL A 4 -19.14 -5.74 22.14
N VAL A 5 -19.24 -7.01 21.72
CA VAL A 5 -18.37 -7.59 20.68
C VAL A 5 -18.57 -6.91 19.33
N LYS A 6 -19.83 -6.59 18.96
CA LYS A 6 -20.13 -5.87 17.71
C LYS A 6 -19.52 -4.44 17.73
N ALA A 7 -19.57 -3.75 18.86
CA ALA A 7 -19.00 -2.42 19.01
C ALA A 7 -17.48 -2.42 18.91
N GLN A 8 -16.81 -3.37 19.55
CA GLN A 8 -15.36 -3.51 19.49
C GLN A 8 -14.87 -3.87 18.08
N ARG A 9 -15.57 -4.80 17.41
CA ARG A 9 -15.30 -5.13 16.00
C ARG A 9 -15.35 -3.89 15.10
N ARG A 10 -16.41 -3.08 15.23
CA ARG A 10 -16.53 -1.84 14.45
C ARG A 10 -15.39 -0.86 14.73
N ARG A 11 -15.02 -0.69 16.00
CA ARG A 11 -13.91 0.18 16.41
C ARG A 11 -12.57 -0.29 15.83
N ALA A 12 -12.28 -1.59 15.89
CA ALA A 12 -11.06 -2.15 15.33
C ALA A 12 -10.95 -1.94 13.81
N VAL A 13 -12.04 -2.20 13.06
CA VAL A 13 -12.09 -1.97 11.62
C VAL A 13 -11.89 -0.49 11.29
N ILE A 14 -12.60 0.42 11.96
CA ILE A 14 -12.47 1.87 11.73
C ILE A 14 -11.03 2.31 12.03
N ALA A 15 -10.45 1.88 13.14
CA ALA A 15 -9.09 2.29 13.52
C ALA A 15 -8.03 1.76 12.54
N SER A 16 -8.18 0.53 12.07
CA SER A 16 -7.30 -0.03 11.03
C SER A 16 -7.44 0.74 9.71
N THR A 17 -8.68 1.01 9.27
CA THR A 17 -8.93 1.77 8.03
C THR A 17 -8.40 3.20 8.13
N VAL A 18 -8.66 3.93 9.22
CA VAL A 18 -8.16 5.29 9.45
C VAL A 18 -6.63 5.31 9.49
N GLY A 19 -6.01 4.38 10.22
CA GLY A 19 -4.55 4.28 10.28
C GLY A 19 -3.94 4.07 8.90
N THR A 20 -4.44 3.09 8.16
CA THR A 20 -3.99 2.82 6.79
C THR A 20 -4.27 4.00 5.84
N THR A 21 -5.38 4.72 6.03
CA THR A 21 -5.67 5.94 5.24
C THR A 21 -4.59 7.01 5.43
N ILE A 22 -4.16 7.25 6.66
CA ILE A 22 -3.13 8.26 6.98
C ILE A 22 -1.78 7.82 6.41
N GLU A 23 -1.45 6.53 6.56
CA GLU A 23 -0.23 5.95 5.99
C GLU A 23 -0.17 6.16 4.48
N TRP A 24 -1.25 5.83 3.76
CA TRP A 24 -1.29 5.94 2.32
C TRP A 24 -1.46 7.38 1.83
N TYR A 25 -2.08 8.27 2.62
CA TYR A 25 -2.05 9.71 2.34
C TYR A 25 -0.61 10.21 2.22
N ASP A 26 0.21 9.96 3.23
CA ASP A 26 1.61 10.37 3.27
C ASP A 26 2.40 9.78 2.11
N PHE A 27 2.13 8.52 1.81
CA PHE A 27 2.84 7.79 0.77
C PHE A 27 2.51 8.30 -0.64
N PHE A 28 1.23 8.51 -0.97
CA PHE A 28 0.80 9.03 -2.27
C PHE A 28 1.14 10.51 -2.44
N LEU A 29 1.05 11.28 -1.37
CA LEU A 29 1.50 12.67 -1.37
C LEU A 29 2.96 12.76 -1.81
N TYR A 30 3.83 11.91 -1.24
CA TYR A 30 5.23 11.83 -1.65
C TYR A 30 5.38 11.41 -3.11
N GLY A 31 4.67 10.38 -3.56
CA GLY A 31 4.70 9.91 -4.95
C GLY A 31 4.27 10.99 -5.94
N THR A 32 3.19 11.70 -5.64
CA THR A 32 2.71 12.83 -6.45
C THR A 32 3.72 13.97 -6.47
N ALA A 33 4.32 14.31 -5.32
CA ALA A 33 5.36 15.34 -5.24
C ALA A 33 6.65 14.90 -5.99
N ALA A 34 7.04 13.63 -5.92
CA ALA A 34 8.17 13.10 -6.68
C ALA A 34 7.95 13.18 -8.20
N ALA A 35 6.71 13.03 -8.67
CA ALA A 35 6.37 13.17 -10.07
C ALA A 35 6.29 14.62 -10.56
N LEU A 36 5.77 15.55 -9.73
CA LEU A 36 5.36 16.88 -10.17
C LEU A 36 6.21 18.03 -9.60
N VAL A 37 6.84 17.85 -8.44
CA VAL A 37 7.48 18.93 -7.65
C VAL A 37 8.97 18.72 -7.45
N PHE A 38 9.39 17.55 -6.96
CA PHE A 38 10.76 17.32 -6.51
C PHE A 38 11.83 17.46 -7.59
N PRO A 39 11.58 17.13 -8.87
CA PRO A 39 12.54 17.39 -9.94
C PRO A 39 12.97 18.86 -10.02
N THR A 40 12.04 19.80 -9.79
CA THR A 40 12.30 21.24 -9.88
C THR A 40 12.79 21.86 -8.56
N VAL A 41 12.39 21.30 -7.41
CA VAL A 41 12.68 21.88 -6.09
C VAL A 41 13.97 21.32 -5.49
N PHE A 42 14.24 20.03 -5.66
CA PHE A 42 15.39 19.33 -5.06
C PHE A 42 16.48 18.94 -6.06
N PHE A 43 16.14 18.89 -7.36
CA PHE A 43 17.08 18.47 -8.42
C PHE A 43 17.09 19.45 -9.61
N PRO A 44 17.15 20.80 -9.40
CA PRO A 44 16.99 21.79 -10.47
C PRO A 44 18.13 21.77 -11.49
N ASP A 45 19.35 21.38 -11.08
CA ASP A 45 20.53 21.38 -11.94
C ASP A 45 20.67 20.12 -12.81
N GLN A 46 19.74 19.19 -12.68
CA GLN A 46 19.71 17.97 -13.48
C GLN A 46 18.91 18.16 -14.77
N SER A 47 19.25 17.38 -15.81
CA SER A 47 18.34 17.30 -16.96
C SER A 47 16.94 16.88 -16.52
N ALA A 48 15.91 17.26 -17.29
CA ALA A 48 14.52 16.94 -16.94
C ALA A 48 14.30 15.45 -16.64
N PHE A 49 14.99 14.56 -17.39
CA PHE A 49 14.94 13.12 -17.14
C PHE A 49 15.70 12.72 -15.86
N ALA A 50 16.92 13.20 -15.68
CA ALA A 50 17.73 12.87 -14.51
C ALA A 50 17.08 13.36 -13.21
N GLY A 51 16.41 14.52 -13.23
CA GLY A 51 15.64 15.04 -12.10
C GLY A 51 14.46 14.14 -11.73
N VAL A 52 13.71 13.67 -12.72
CA VAL A 52 12.60 12.69 -12.49
C VAL A 52 13.14 11.37 -11.94
N LEU A 53 14.25 10.87 -12.50
CA LEU A 53 14.86 9.62 -12.06
C LEU A 53 15.38 9.75 -10.61
N ALA A 54 16.00 10.88 -10.26
CA ALA A 54 16.45 11.17 -8.91
C ALA A 54 15.28 11.23 -7.93
N ALA A 55 14.18 11.92 -8.30
CA ALA A 55 12.97 12.00 -7.48
C ALA A 55 12.33 10.62 -7.23
N PHE A 56 12.18 9.78 -8.25
CA PHE A 56 11.71 8.40 -8.08
C PHE A 56 12.74 7.54 -7.32
N GLY A 57 14.04 7.83 -7.45
CA GLY A 57 15.08 7.20 -6.64
C GLY A 57 14.87 7.43 -5.15
N THR A 58 14.51 8.66 -4.74
CA THR A 58 14.17 8.94 -3.34
C THR A 58 12.93 8.18 -2.89
N GLN A 59 11.93 8.01 -3.75
CA GLN A 59 10.76 7.18 -3.47
C GLN A 59 11.16 5.72 -3.28
N PHE A 60 12.03 5.17 -4.14
CA PHE A 60 12.53 3.80 -4.03
C PHE A 60 13.25 3.54 -2.71
N VAL A 61 14.07 4.48 -2.22
CA VAL A 61 14.77 4.37 -0.93
C VAL A 61 13.77 4.14 0.21
N GLY A 62 12.62 4.81 0.18
CA GLY A 62 11.53 4.57 1.13
C GLY A 62 11.01 3.14 1.09
N PHE A 63 10.86 2.54 -0.10
CA PHE A 63 10.48 1.13 -0.23
C PHE A 63 11.57 0.19 0.29
N ALA A 64 12.83 0.47 -0.02
CA ALA A 64 13.97 -0.36 0.43
C ALA A 64 14.10 -0.38 1.96
N ALA A 65 13.66 0.67 2.66
CA ALA A 65 13.67 0.74 4.11
C ALA A 65 12.54 -0.06 4.80
N ARG A 66 11.46 -0.43 4.08
CA ARG A 66 10.30 -1.13 4.67
C ARG A 66 10.61 -2.49 5.29
N PRO A 67 11.40 -3.40 4.69
CA PRO A 67 11.75 -4.67 5.32
C PRO A 67 12.48 -4.50 6.65
N ILE A 68 13.31 -3.45 6.77
CA ILE A 68 14.00 -3.11 8.04
C ILE A 68 12.96 -2.74 9.09
N GLY A 69 11.98 -1.90 8.74
CA GLY A 69 10.85 -1.57 9.60
C GLY A 69 10.04 -2.80 10.00
N ALA A 70 9.70 -3.67 9.05
CA ALA A 70 8.99 -4.92 9.34
C ALA A 70 9.74 -5.82 10.33
N ALA A 71 11.06 -5.93 10.20
CA ALA A 71 11.89 -6.69 11.12
C ALA A 71 11.94 -6.07 12.53
N ILE A 72 12.14 -4.74 12.63
CA ILE A 72 12.20 -4.02 13.90
C ILE A 72 10.84 -4.08 14.61
N PHE A 73 9.78 -3.62 13.95
CA PHE A 73 8.46 -3.53 14.58
C PHE A 73 7.78 -4.88 14.74
N GLY A 74 8.07 -5.86 13.88
CA GLY A 74 7.67 -7.25 14.09
C GLY A 74 8.26 -7.84 15.37
N HIS A 75 9.57 -7.65 15.57
CA HIS A 75 10.25 -8.13 16.77
C HIS A 75 9.71 -7.50 18.06
N TYR A 76 9.55 -6.17 18.07
CA TYR A 76 9.05 -5.47 19.27
C TYR A 76 7.53 -5.60 19.42
N GLY A 77 6.77 -5.72 18.33
CA GLY A 77 5.32 -5.89 18.37
C GLY A 77 4.87 -7.17 19.06
N ASP A 78 5.61 -8.25 18.88
CA ASP A 78 5.37 -9.52 19.57
C ASP A 78 5.77 -9.48 21.05
N ARG A 79 6.58 -8.50 21.50
CA ARG A 79 7.07 -8.38 22.88
C ARG A 79 6.36 -7.30 23.70
N VAL A 80 6.16 -6.12 23.11
CA VAL A 80 5.67 -4.92 23.81
C VAL A 80 4.18 -4.72 23.59
N GLY A 81 3.66 -5.23 22.48
CA GLY A 81 2.26 -5.12 22.07
C GLY A 81 2.08 -4.44 20.72
N ARG A 82 1.04 -4.87 20.00
CA ARG A 82 0.74 -4.38 18.65
C ARG A 82 0.34 -2.91 18.66
N LYS A 83 -0.45 -2.48 19.65
CA LYS A 83 -0.91 -1.10 19.80
C LYS A 83 0.26 -0.10 19.95
N ALA A 84 1.24 -0.40 20.79
CA ALA A 84 2.41 0.46 20.99
C ALA A 84 3.20 0.63 19.70
N MET A 85 3.42 -0.44 18.94
CA MET A 85 4.12 -0.40 17.67
C MET A 85 3.35 0.40 16.63
N LEU A 86 2.03 0.20 16.52
CA LEU A 86 1.18 0.95 15.60
C LEU A 86 1.18 2.46 15.90
N VAL A 87 1.24 2.86 17.16
CA VAL A 87 1.40 4.28 17.55
C VAL A 87 2.77 4.81 17.14
N THR A 88 3.84 4.05 17.42
CA THR A 88 5.21 4.47 17.08
C THR A 88 5.41 4.60 15.58
N THR A 89 4.91 3.66 14.78
CA THR A 89 5.00 3.70 13.31
C THR A 89 4.26 4.90 12.73
N LEU A 90 3.03 5.18 13.21
CA LEU A 90 2.26 6.35 12.81
C LEU A 90 3.00 7.67 13.11
N MET A 91 3.62 7.77 14.29
CA MET A 91 4.39 8.96 14.66
C MET A 91 5.64 9.14 13.78
N LEU A 92 6.39 8.06 13.53
CA LEU A 92 7.57 8.12 12.64
C LEU A 92 7.20 8.59 11.23
N MET A 93 6.14 8.05 10.68
CA MET A 93 5.67 8.43 9.35
C MET A 93 5.19 9.87 9.31
N GLY A 94 4.27 10.22 10.17
CA GLY A 94 3.62 11.52 10.12
C GLY A 94 4.55 12.68 10.46
N VAL A 95 5.46 12.50 11.43
CA VAL A 95 6.51 13.49 11.71
C VAL A 95 7.46 13.60 10.52
N GLY A 96 7.84 12.47 9.90
CA GLY A 96 8.67 12.47 8.70
C GLY A 96 8.01 13.24 7.55
N THR A 97 6.71 13.03 7.32
CA THR A 97 5.93 13.74 6.29
C THR A 97 5.85 15.23 6.58
N PHE A 98 5.52 15.61 7.81
CA PHE A 98 5.47 17.00 8.23
C PHE A 98 6.82 17.72 8.02
N LEU A 99 7.92 17.08 8.40
CA LEU A 99 9.28 17.63 8.23
C LEU A 99 9.66 17.80 6.75
N ILE A 100 9.19 16.93 5.84
CA ILE A 100 9.39 17.14 4.39
C ILE A 100 8.75 18.44 3.94
N GLY A 101 7.57 18.78 4.45
CA GLY A 101 6.91 20.07 4.16
C GLY A 101 7.72 21.29 4.61
N LEU A 102 8.54 21.14 5.64
CA LEU A 102 9.41 22.20 6.16
C LEU A 102 10.79 22.29 5.47
N LEU A 103 11.17 21.29 4.65
CA LEU A 103 12.49 21.26 4.04
C LEU A 103 12.72 22.48 3.15
N PRO A 104 13.86 23.19 3.31
CA PRO A 104 14.32 24.18 2.35
C PRO A 104 14.61 23.54 0.98
N SER A 105 14.53 24.33 -0.09
CA SER A 105 14.88 23.87 -1.44
C SER A 105 16.41 23.77 -1.62
N THR A 106 16.84 23.06 -2.65
CA THR A 106 18.25 22.99 -3.03
C THR A 106 18.83 24.37 -3.36
N LYS A 107 18.00 25.30 -3.86
CA LYS A 107 18.42 26.70 -4.07
C LYS A 107 18.82 27.41 -2.77
N SER A 108 18.27 27.00 -1.61
CA SER A 108 18.52 27.64 -0.32
C SER A 108 19.71 27.03 0.43
N ILE A 109 19.81 25.70 0.48
CA ILE A 109 20.80 24.97 1.31
C ILE A 109 21.64 23.95 0.51
N GLY A 110 21.64 24.04 -0.82
CA GLY A 110 22.41 23.16 -1.69
C GLY A 110 22.00 21.69 -1.57
N LEU A 111 22.94 20.80 -1.83
CA LEU A 111 22.74 19.33 -1.82
C LEU A 111 22.19 18.79 -0.49
N VAL A 112 22.40 19.51 0.61
CA VAL A 112 21.89 19.10 1.95
C VAL A 112 20.38 18.92 1.93
N ALA A 113 19.63 19.70 1.13
CA ALA A 113 18.18 19.54 0.98
C ALA A 113 17.79 18.15 0.46
N ALA A 114 18.47 17.68 -0.58
CA ALA A 114 18.23 16.36 -1.16
C ALA A 114 18.62 15.23 -0.20
N VAL A 115 19.74 15.38 0.52
CA VAL A 115 20.18 14.40 1.55
C VAL A 115 19.14 14.30 2.68
N LEU A 116 18.64 15.42 3.19
CA LEU A 116 17.61 15.45 4.22
C LEU A 116 16.30 14.81 3.73
N LEU A 117 15.91 15.07 2.48
CA LEU A 117 14.74 14.43 1.85
C LEU A 117 14.88 12.89 1.86
N VAL A 118 16.06 12.37 1.48
CA VAL A 118 16.35 10.93 1.47
C VAL A 118 16.31 10.35 2.90
N LEU A 119 16.93 11.04 3.86
CA LEU A 119 16.93 10.59 5.26
C LEU A 119 15.51 10.52 5.84
N LEU A 120 14.71 11.55 5.62
CA LEU A 120 13.30 11.55 6.04
C LEU A 120 12.51 10.43 5.36
N ARG A 121 12.82 10.14 4.09
CA ARG A 121 12.18 9.05 3.35
C ARG A 121 12.55 7.67 3.91
N ILE A 122 13.78 7.46 4.36
CA ILE A 122 14.20 6.24 5.07
C ILE A 122 13.39 6.09 6.36
N VAL A 123 13.27 7.15 7.16
CA VAL A 123 12.50 7.14 8.43
C VAL A 123 11.03 6.78 8.16
N GLN A 124 10.40 7.40 7.15
CA GLN A 124 9.04 7.06 6.74
C GLN A 124 8.94 5.59 6.30
N GLY A 125 9.86 5.10 5.47
CA GLY A 125 9.88 3.72 5.00
C GLY A 125 9.96 2.71 6.15
N ILE A 126 10.81 2.98 7.15
CA ILE A 126 10.89 2.15 8.36
C ILE A 126 9.54 2.15 9.11
N GLY A 127 8.88 3.31 9.25
CA GLY A 127 7.55 3.40 9.85
C GLY A 127 6.52 2.54 9.13
N VAL A 128 6.38 2.72 7.82
CA VAL A 128 5.44 1.95 6.96
C VAL A 128 5.64 0.44 7.06
N GLY A 129 6.91 0.00 7.14
CA GLY A 129 7.25 -1.42 7.18
C GLY A 129 6.59 -2.20 8.31
N GLY A 130 6.35 -1.55 9.46
CA GLY A 130 5.81 -2.20 10.65
C GLY A 130 4.29 -2.24 10.75
N GLU A 131 3.54 -1.51 9.92
CA GLU A 131 2.11 -1.29 10.15
C GLU A 131 1.20 -2.35 9.54
N TRP A 132 1.45 -2.74 8.30
CA TRP A 132 0.50 -3.54 7.50
C TRP A 132 0.07 -4.85 8.17
N GLY A 133 1.04 -5.63 8.68
CA GLY A 133 0.75 -6.93 9.31
C GLY A 133 -0.20 -6.82 10.50
N GLY A 134 -0.01 -5.79 11.34
CA GLY A 134 -0.86 -5.54 12.51
C GLY A 134 -2.29 -5.16 12.15
N SER A 135 -2.45 -4.26 11.19
CA SER A 135 -3.77 -3.75 10.76
C SER A 135 -4.63 -4.82 10.11
N VAL A 136 -4.03 -5.63 9.21
CA VAL A 136 -4.73 -6.72 8.50
C VAL A 136 -5.15 -7.83 9.46
N LEU A 137 -4.22 -8.31 10.29
CA LEU A 137 -4.53 -9.40 11.22
C LEU A 137 -5.57 -8.99 12.25
N LEU A 138 -5.48 -7.76 12.77
CA LEU A 138 -6.50 -7.24 13.69
C LEU A 138 -7.90 -7.29 13.06
N SER A 139 -8.05 -6.88 11.81
CA SER A 139 -9.34 -6.90 11.11
C SER A 139 -9.83 -8.31 10.80
N MET A 140 -8.93 -9.24 10.48
CA MET A 140 -9.27 -10.65 10.23
C MET A 140 -9.69 -11.39 11.51
N GLU A 141 -8.99 -11.17 12.61
CA GLU A 141 -9.23 -11.83 13.91
C GLU A 141 -10.61 -11.49 14.49
N TRP A 142 -11.10 -10.27 14.23
CA TRP A 142 -12.47 -9.86 14.60
C TRP A 142 -13.54 -10.33 13.59
N GLY A 143 -13.17 -10.96 12.47
CA GLY A 143 -14.07 -11.45 11.42
C GLY A 143 -14.50 -12.89 11.63
N SER A 144 -15.66 -13.30 11.03
CA SER A 144 -16.02 -14.72 10.93
C SER A 144 -15.14 -15.42 9.89
N ALA A 145 -14.87 -16.72 10.07
CA ALA A 145 -14.07 -17.53 9.15
C ALA A 145 -14.56 -17.48 7.69
N ARG A 146 -15.87 -17.39 7.48
CA ARG A 146 -16.51 -17.32 6.16
C ARG A 146 -16.39 -15.97 5.45
N ARG A 147 -15.99 -14.89 6.16
CA ARG A 147 -15.92 -13.50 5.62
C ARG A 147 -14.56 -12.87 5.84
N ARG A 148 -13.49 -13.65 5.91
CA ARG A 148 -12.13 -13.15 6.14
C ARG A 148 -11.64 -12.24 5.01
N GLY A 149 -11.97 -12.57 3.74
CA GLY A 149 -11.63 -11.74 2.59
C GLY A 149 -12.28 -10.36 2.67
N PHE A 150 -13.61 -10.32 2.92
CA PHE A 150 -14.33 -9.07 3.12
C PHE A 150 -13.82 -8.27 4.32
N MET A 151 -13.52 -8.94 5.44
CA MET A 151 -13.03 -8.25 6.64
C MET A 151 -11.60 -7.71 6.46
N ALA A 152 -10.73 -8.47 5.79
CA ALA A 152 -9.36 -8.05 5.49
C ALA A 152 -9.29 -6.94 4.41
N SER A 153 -10.33 -6.78 3.59
CA SER A 153 -10.38 -5.71 2.59
C SER A 153 -10.68 -4.33 3.18
N TRP A 154 -11.25 -4.23 4.38
CA TRP A 154 -11.53 -2.92 5.00
C TRP A 154 -10.30 -2.07 5.29
N PRO A 155 -9.22 -2.57 5.91
CA PRO A 155 -7.96 -1.83 5.97
C PRO A 155 -7.44 -1.43 4.59
N GLN A 156 -7.63 -2.28 3.58
CA GLN A 156 -7.22 -2.01 2.20
C GLN A 156 -8.00 -0.83 1.56
N VAL A 157 -9.24 -0.54 2.00
CA VAL A 157 -9.99 0.69 1.62
C VAL A 157 -9.24 1.95 2.04
N GLY A 158 -8.37 1.87 3.05
CA GLY A 158 -7.49 2.98 3.43
C GLY A 158 -6.60 3.47 2.29
N VAL A 159 -6.25 2.60 1.33
CA VAL A 159 -5.44 2.97 0.16
C VAL A 159 -6.17 3.96 -0.77
N PRO A 160 -7.34 3.63 -1.33
CA PRO A 160 -8.08 4.60 -2.15
C PRO A 160 -8.51 5.84 -1.35
N LEU A 161 -8.81 5.74 -0.05
CA LEU A 161 -9.06 6.92 0.80
C LEU A 161 -7.82 7.82 0.91
N GLY A 162 -6.65 7.24 1.17
CA GLY A 162 -5.39 7.97 1.23
C GLY A 162 -5.05 8.64 -0.10
N LEU A 163 -5.30 7.93 -1.22
CA LEU A 163 -5.12 8.47 -2.58
C LEU A 163 -6.07 9.65 -2.85
N LEU A 164 -7.35 9.52 -2.48
CA LEU A 164 -8.34 10.60 -2.60
C LEU A 164 -7.93 11.84 -1.80
N LEU A 165 -7.56 11.65 -0.54
CA LEU A 165 -7.18 12.76 0.34
C LEU A 165 -5.90 13.45 -0.14
N SER A 166 -4.86 12.68 -0.49
CA SER A 166 -3.58 13.24 -0.93
C SER A 166 -3.70 13.94 -2.29
N THR A 167 -4.32 13.28 -3.27
CA THR A 167 -4.53 13.85 -4.61
C THR A 167 -5.47 15.05 -4.56
N GLY A 168 -6.56 14.95 -3.79
CA GLY A 168 -7.50 16.04 -3.56
C GLY A 168 -6.83 17.26 -2.92
N MET A 169 -5.97 17.05 -1.92
CA MET A 169 -5.23 18.14 -1.28
C MET A 169 -4.20 18.78 -2.22
N VAL A 170 -3.48 17.98 -3.00
CA VAL A 170 -2.55 18.49 -4.02
C VAL A 170 -3.30 19.30 -5.08
N LYS A 171 -4.45 18.80 -5.57
CA LYS A 171 -5.28 19.50 -6.52
C LYS A 171 -5.83 20.82 -5.95
N LEU A 172 -6.36 20.78 -4.74
CA LEU A 172 -6.88 21.97 -4.05
C LEU A 172 -5.78 23.05 -3.94
N MET A 173 -4.61 22.67 -3.46
CA MET A 173 -3.51 23.61 -3.30
C MET A 173 -2.95 24.09 -4.64
N SER A 174 -2.89 23.24 -5.65
CA SER A 174 -2.51 23.64 -7.02
C SER A 174 -3.48 24.69 -7.58
N GLY A 175 -4.79 24.51 -7.38
CA GLY A 175 -5.81 25.49 -7.81
C GLY A 175 -5.76 26.80 -7.04
N LEU A 176 -5.57 26.76 -5.71
CA LEU A 176 -5.52 27.94 -4.86
C LEU A 176 -4.25 28.78 -5.03
N THR A 177 -3.12 28.13 -5.31
CA THR A 177 -1.81 28.81 -5.37
C THR A 177 -1.30 29.06 -6.78
N GLY A 178 -1.92 28.45 -7.81
CA GLY A 178 -1.55 28.64 -9.22
C GLY A 178 -0.05 28.46 -9.46
N ASP A 179 0.60 29.49 -10.01
CA ASP A 179 2.05 29.48 -10.30
C ASP A 179 2.92 29.38 -9.05
N SER A 180 2.38 29.78 -7.88
CA SER A 180 3.08 29.65 -6.59
C SER A 180 3.06 28.24 -6.02
N PHE A 181 2.38 27.28 -6.67
CA PHE A 181 2.34 25.88 -6.22
C PHE A 181 3.74 25.29 -6.06
N LEU A 182 4.62 25.48 -7.03
CA LEU A 182 5.99 24.95 -7.01
C LEU A 182 6.91 25.69 -6.02
N THR A 183 6.57 26.90 -5.59
CA THR A 183 7.37 27.66 -4.63
C THR A 183 7.02 27.30 -3.18
N TRP A 184 5.75 27.35 -2.80
CA TRP A 184 5.31 27.07 -1.44
C TRP A 184 4.04 26.20 -1.34
N GLY A 185 3.13 26.24 -2.32
CA GLY A 185 1.82 25.58 -2.25
C GLY A 185 1.93 24.06 -2.04
N TRP A 186 2.93 23.42 -2.60
CA TRP A 186 3.18 21.99 -2.44
C TRP A 186 3.50 21.56 -0.99
N ARG A 187 3.91 22.51 -0.14
CA ARG A 187 4.29 22.24 1.27
C ARG A 187 3.06 22.01 2.14
N VAL A 188 1.95 22.70 1.84
CA VAL A 188 0.73 22.68 2.66
C VAL A 188 0.18 21.27 2.84
N PRO A 189 0.03 20.43 1.79
CA PRO A 189 -0.37 19.02 1.96
C PRO A 189 0.50 18.24 2.95
N PHE A 190 1.82 18.46 2.94
CA PHE A 190 2.74 17.83 3.88
C PHE A 190 2.57 18.36 5.32
N LEU A 191 2.35 19.66 5.48
CA LEU A 191 2.14 20.26 6.81
C LEU A 191 0.80 19.84 7.44
N VAL A 192 -0.24 19.65 6.62
CA VAL A 192 -1.56 19.18 7.08
C VAL A 192 -1.49 17.74 7.61
N SER A 193 -0.49 16.94 7.22
CA SER A 193 -0.32 15.57 7.73
C SER A 193 -0.26 15.51 9.26
N ILE A 194 0.24 16.55 9.94
CA ILE A 194 0.29 16.59 11.42
C ILE A 194 -1.11 16.52 12.05
N VAL A 195 -2.13 17.09 11.39
CA VAL A 195 -3.53 17.01 11.85
C VAL A 195 -4.05 15.58 11.69
N LEU A 196 -3.73 14.94 10.54
CA LEU A 196 -4.11 13.55 10.29
C LEU A 196 -3.44 12.61 11.30
N VAL A 197 -2.18 12.84 11.64
CA VAL A 197 -1.46 12.09 12.69
C VAL A 197 -2.15 12.26 14.04
N GLY A 198 -2.57 13.48 14.40
CA GLY A 198 -3.33 13.74 15.63
C GLY A 198 -4.64 12.94 15.67
N ILE A 199 -5.39 12.89 14.57
CA ILE A 199 -6.61 12.09 14.43
C ILE A 199 -6.30 10.60 14.57
N GLY A 200 -5.28 10.11 13.84
CA GLY A 200 -4.87 8.71 13.90
C GLY A 200 -4.40 8.26 15.28
N LEU A 201 -3.64 9.12 15.96
CA LEU A 201 -3.20 8.90 17.34
C LEU A 201 -4.40 8.81 18.29
N TYR A 202 -5.33 9.77 18.21
CA TYR A 202 -6.55 9.73 19.02
C TYR A 202 -7.33 8.43 18.82
N VAL A 203 -7.54 8.02 17.56
CA VAL A 203 -8.28 6.80 17.24
C VAL A 203 -7.55 5.56 17.77
N ARG A 204 -6.22 5.45 17.59
CA ARG A 204 -5.41 4.30 18.03
C ARG A 204 -5.30 4.18 19.54
N LEU A 205 -5.23 5.29 20.26
CA LEU A 205 -5.20 5.27 21.74
C LEU A 205 -6.51 4.73 22.33
N ASN A 206 -7.65 4.89 21.64
CA ASN A 206 -8.97 4.45 22.07
C ASN A 206 -9.34 3.01 21.63
N VAL A 207 -8.46 2.28 20.93
CA VAL A 207 -8.67 0.86 20.57
C VAL A 207 -8.05 -0.04 21.63
N LEU A 208 -8.76 -1.11 21.97
CA LEU A 208 -8.23 -2.16 22.84
C LEU A 208 -7.23 -3.05 22.08
N GLU A 209 -6.28 -3.63 22.82
CA GLU A 209 -5.38 -4.66 22.29
C GLU A 209 -6.17 -5.88 21.80
N SER A 210 -5.62 -6.66 20.86
CA SER A 210 -6.33 -7.80 20.31
C SER A 210 -6.52 -8.93 21.34
N PRO A 211 -7.66 -9.65 21.35
CA PRO A 211 -7.90 -10.77 22.25
C PRO A 211 -6.84 -11.87 22.16
N ASP A 212 -6.41 -12.18 20.95
CA ASP A 212 -5.39 -13.20 20.68
C ASP A 212 -4.02 -12.83 21.26
N PHE A 213 -3.66 -11.53 21.22
CA PHE A 213 -2.43 -11.06 21.87
C PHE A 213 -2.50 -11.14 23.39
N GLU A 214 -3.64 -10.82 23.98
CA GLU A 214 -3.87 -10.97 25.42
C GLU A 214 -3.75 -12.44 25.86
N GLU A 215 -4.21 -13.38 25.05
CA GLU A 215 -4.10 -14.82 25.30
C GLU A 215 -2.65 -15.30 25.18
N VAL A 216 -1.93 -14.90 24.12
CA VAL A 216 -0.50 -15.20 23.92
C VAL A 216 0.34 -14.65 25.07
N LYS A 217 0.02 -13.45 25.59
CA LYS A 217 0.67 -12.85 26.74
C LYS A 217 0.47 -13.66 28.01
N LYS A 218 -0.72 -14.26 28.21
CA LYS A 218 -1.05 -15.12 29.37
C LYS A 218 -0.32 -16.46 29.29
N THR A 219 -0.18 -17.04 28.11
CA THR A 219 0.42 -18.38 27.89
C THR A 219 1.94 -18.39 27.82
N ARG A 220 2.61 -17.24 27.84
CA ARG A 220 4.07 -17.05 27.71
C ARG A 220 4.74 -17.78 26.52
N THR A 221 4.01 -18.06 25.44
CA THR A 221 4.51 -18.78 24.26
C THR A 221 5.16 -17.84 23.23
N VAL A 222 5.69 -16.70 23.64
CA VAL A 222 6.35 -15.73 22.75
C VAL A 222 7.70 -16.31 22.28
N HIS A 223 7.84 -16.60 21.00
CA HIS A 223 9.11 -17.03 20.43
C HIS A 223 10.18 -15.93 20.54
N ARG A 224 11.43 -16.34 20.86
CA ARG A 224 12.54 -15.38 21.03
C ARG A 224 12.92 -14.61 19.75
N ALA A 225 12.65 -15.16 18.56
CA ALA A 225 12.97 -14.56 17.27
C ALA A 225 12.00 -15.00 16.13
N PRO A 226 10.74 -14.54 16.10
CA PRO A 226 9.72 -14.99 15.14
C PRO A 226 10.13 -14.81 13.67
N VAL A 227 10.83 -13.72 13.35
CA VAL A 227 11.30 -13.41 11.98
C VAL A 227 12.32 -14.44 11.49
N LEU A 228 13.31 -14.83 12.32
CA LEU A 228 14.30 -15.83 11.95
C LEU A 228 13.66 -17.22 11.81
N GLU A 229 12.66 -17.52 12.63
CA GLU A 229 11.93 -18.77 12.57
C GLU A 229 11.14 -18.90 11.26
N VAL A 230 10.41 -17.87 10.85
CA VAL A 230 9.64 -17.91 9.60
C VAL A 230 10.54 -17.98 8.38
N ILE A 231 11.69 -17.31 8.38
CA ILE A 231 12.67 -17.39 7.29
C ILE A 231 13.21 -18.82 7.14
N LYS A 232 13.44 -19.53 8.26
CA LYS A 232 13.95 -20.90 8.25
C LYS A 232 12.86 -21.93 7.95
N SER A 233 11.66 -21.75 8.49
CA SER A 233 10.60 -22.76 8.42
C SER A 233 9.66 -22.61 7.22
N GLN A 234 9.48 -21.39 6.69
CA GLN A 234 8.51 -21.07 5.62
C GLN A 234 9.10 -20.14 4.54
N PRO A 235 10.30 -20.41 3.99
CA PRO A 235 10.93 -19.54 3.00
C PRO A 235 10.14 -19.48 1.67
N LEU A 236 9.52 -20.59 1.27
CA LEU A 236 8.73 -20.66 0.04
C LEU A 236 7.48 -19.78 0.13
N GLU A 237 6.81 -19.77 1.27
CA GLU A 237 5.64 -18.90 1.52
C GLU A 237 6.03 -17.43 1.47
N ILE A 238 7.19 -17.05 2.01
CA ILE A 238 7.70 -15.67 1.93
C ILE A 238 7.94 -15.28 0.47
N LEU A 239 8.69 -16.11 -0.28
CA LEU A 239 9.02 -15.83 -1.68
C LEU A 239 7.77 -15.79 -2.57
N THR A 240 6.89 -16.79 -2.44
CA THR A 240 5.64 -16.80 -3.23
C THR A 240 4.73 -15.64 -2.87
N SER A 241 4.65 -15.22 -1.60
CA SER A 241 3.92 -14.02 -1.18
C SER A 241 4.53 -12.74 -1.77
N ALA A 242 5.86 -12.65 -1.88
CA ALA A 242 6.52 -11.51 -2.49
C ALA A 242 6.27 -11.45 -4.01
N PHE A 243 6.48 -12.56 -4.70
CA PHE A 243 6.37 -12.59 -6.17
C PHE A 243 4.92 -12.57 -6.67
N VAL A 244 3.96 -13.13 -5.92
CA VAL A 244 2.54 -13.05 -6.29
C VAL A 244 2.04 -11.60 -6.37
N ARG A 245 2.65 -10.69 -5.63
CA ARG A 245 2.32 -9.27 -5.62
C ARG A 245 2.93 -8.44 -6.75
N MET A 246 3.78 -9.01 -7.60
CA MET A 246 4.41 -8.22 -8.67
C MET A 246 3.38 -7.62 -9.65
N ALA A 247 2.34 -8.39 -10.03
CA ALA A 247 1.28 -7.92 -10.93
C ALA A 247 0.33 -6.91 -10.27
N GLU A 248 0.23 -6.93 -8.94
CA GLU A 248 -0.56 -5.94 -8.20
C GLU A 248 0.26 -4.66 -8.02
N GLN A 249 1.49 -4.78 -7.52
CA GLN A 249 2.21 -3.64 -6.99
C GLN A 249 2.94 -2.81 -8.04
N ALA A 250 3.64 -3.44 -9.00
CA ALA A 250 4.37 -2.70 -10.03
C ALA A 250 3.42 -1.92 -10.95
N PRO A 251 2.37 -2.53 -11.55
CA PRO A 251 1.42 -1.79 -12.38
C PRO A 251 0.68 -0.69 -11.62
N PHE A 252 0.35 -0.90 -10.34
CA PHE A 252 -0.32 0.11 -9.53
C PHE A 252 0.42 1.44 -9.51
N TYR A 253 1.74 1.43 -9.25
CA TYR A 253 2.53 2.65 -9.26
C TYR A 253 2.74 3.24 -10.67
N LEU A 254 2.63 2.42 -11.71
CA LEU A 254 2.59 2.91 -13.08
C LEU A 254 1.28 3.65 -13.36
N PHE A 255 0.15 3.09 -12.92
CA PHE A 255 -1.18 3.65 -13.16
C PHE A 255 -1.47 4.92 -12.35
N ILE A 256 -0.82 5.13 -11.21
CA ILE A 256 -1.08 6.27 -10.31
C ILE A 256 0.07 7.29 -10.32
N THR A 257 1.32 6.84 -10.19
CA THR A 257 2.46 7.74 -10.02
C THR A 257 3.13 8.05 -11.35
N PHE A 258 3.50 7.02 -12.11
CA PHE A 258 4.20 7.21 -13.39
C PHE A 258 3.31 7.87 -14.44
N VAL A 259 1.99 7.59 -14.44
CA VAL A 259 1.04 8.21 -15.38
C VAL A 259 1.05 9.73 -15.31
N LEU A 260 1.28 10.32 -14.14
CA LEU A 260 1.40 11.79 -13.99
C LEU A 260 2.61 12.32 -14.78
N THR A 261 3.75 11.65 -14.67
CA THR A 261 4.95 12.01 -15.44
C THR A 261 4.78 11.73 -16.93
N TYR A 262 4.27 10.55 -17.27
CA TYR A 262 4.04 10.15 -18.67
C TYR A 262 3.03 11.07 -19.35
N GLY A 263 1.90 11.32 -18.72
CA GLY A 263 0.83 12.17 -19.28
C GLY A 263 1.27 13.63 -19.44
N THR A 264 1.98 14.20 -18.44
CA THR A 264 2.39 15.62 -18.52
C THR A 264 3.61 15.83 -19.42
N LYS A 265 4.59 14.93 -19.43
CA LYS A 265 5.87 15.13 -20.13
C LYS A 265 5.84 14.57 -21.56
N GLN A 266 5.15 13.43 -21.79
CA GLN A 266 5.14 12.74 -23.06
C GLN A 266 3.88 13.03 -23.90
N LEU A 267 2.74 13.15 -23.24
CA LEU A 267 1.46 13.36 -23.91
C LEU A 267 0.98 14.82 -23.87
N GLU A 268 1.65 15.68 -23.08
CA GLU A 268 1.31 17.10 -22.91
C GLU A 268 -0.11 17.32 -22.36
N LEU A 269 -0.62 16.32 -21.61
CA LEU A 269 -1.88 16.43 -20.91
C LEU A 269 -1.76 17.36 -19.69
N THR A 270 -2.86 18.01 -19.34
CA THR A 270 -2.85 18.89 -18.18
C THR A 270 -2.76 18.08 -16.88
N ARG A 271 -1.98 18.59 -15.93
CA ARG A 271 -1.87 17.99 -14.59
C ARG A 271 -3.25 17.85 -13.93
N ASP A 272 -4.10 18.86 -14.07
CA ASP A 272 -5.41 18.90 -13.44
C ASP A 272 -6.34 17.81 -13.96
N SER A 273 -6.33 17.51 -15.28
CA SER A 273 -7.08 16.40 -15.86
C SER A 273 -6.65 15.05 -15.25
N LEU A 274 -5.34 14.77 -15.22
CA LEU A 274 -4.82 13.51 -14.67
C LEU A 274 -5.11 13.33 -13.18
N LEU A 275 -5.05 14.41 -12.39
CA LEU A 275 -5.42 14.38 -10.98
C LEU A 275 -6.93 14.12 -10.82
N ASN A 276 -7.79 14.69 -11.67
CA ASN A 276 -9.23 14.41 -11.68
C ASN A 276 -9.51 12.93 -11.98
N ASP A 277 -8.88 12.39 -13.02
CA ASP A 277 -9.06 11.00 -13.44
C ASP A 277 -8.62 10.04 -12.32
N THR A 278 -7.52 10.36 -11.64
CA THR A 278 -7.04 9.62 -10.47
C THR A 278 -8.02 9.69 -9.29
N LEU A 279 -8.63 10.86 -9.04
CA LEU A 279 -9.65 11.02 -7.99
C LEU A 279 -10.89 10.17 -8.28
N ILE A 280 -11.38 10.17 -9.53
CA ILE A 280 -12.53 9.36 -9.92
C ILE A 280 -12.23 7.87 -9.74
N ALA A 281 -11.06 7.42 -10.21
CA ALA A 281 -10.65 6.05 -10.09
C ALA A 281 -10.49 5.61 -8.62
N ALA A 282 -9.90 6.46 -7.76
CA ALA A 282 -9.80 6.20 -6.34
C ALA A 282 -11.16 6.15 -5.64
N ALA A 283 -12.12 7.00 -6.04
CA ALA A 283 -13.49 6.96 -5.52
C ALA A 283 -14.18 5.62 -5.85
N ILE A 284 -13.97 5.07 -7.06
CA ILE A 284 -14.45 3.74 -7.44
C ILE A 284 -13.79 2.67 -6.57
N GLY A 285 -12.50 2.82 -6.24
CA GLY A 285 -11.75 1.93 -5.36
C GLY A 285 -12.37 1.73 -3.98
N LEU A 286 -13.09 2.74 -3.44
CA LEU A 286 -13.81 2.62 -2.16
C LEU A 286 -14.87 1.51 -2.17
N VAL A 287 -15.42 1.21 -3.34
CA VAL A 287 -16.45 0.19 -3.53
C VAL A 287 -15.85 -1.10 -4.10
N SER A 288 -14.95 -1.00 -5.09
CA SER A 288 -14.38 -2.16 -5.78
C SER A 288 -13.51 -3.02 -4.86
N VAL A 289 -12.69 -2.43 -3.99
CA VAL A 289 -11.83 -3.19 -3.05
C VAL A 289 -12.64 -4.08 -2.12
N PRO A 290 -13.64 -3.58 -1.34
CA PRO A 290 -14.45 -4.45 -0.50
C PRO A 290 -15.37 -5.40 -1.31
N PHE A 291 -15.81 -5.00 -2.50
CA PHE A 291 -16.58 -5.86 -3.38
C PHE A 291 -15.78 -7.08 -3.82
N PHE A 292 -14.53 -6.91 -4.30
CA PHE A 292 -13.68 -8.03 -4.67
C PHE A 292 -13.19 -8.84 -3.46
N GLY A 293 -13.01 -8.18 -2.30
CA GLY A 293 -12.79 -8.87 -1.04
C GLY A 293 -13.95 -9.83 -0.69
N PHE A 294 -15.19 -9.35 -0.81
CA PHE A 294 -16.40 -10.17 -0.62
C PHE A 294 -16.51 -11.27 -1.70
N LEU A 295 -16.34 -10.92 -2.98
CA LEU A 295 -16.44 -11.88 -4.08
C LEU A 295 -15.43 -13.02 -3.91
N SER A 296 -14.24 -12.73 -3.37
CA SER A 296 -13.21 -13.72 -3.10
C SER A 296 -13.59 -14.73 -2.00
N ASP A 297 -14.49 -14.35 -1.08
CA ASP A 297 -15.04 -15.28 -0.09
C ASP A 297 -16.04 -16.27 -0.73
N VAL A 298 -16.65 -15.91 -1.89
CA VAL A 298 -17.62 -16.72 -2.62
C VAL A 298 -16.95 -17.67 -3.63
N ILE A 299 -16.09 -17.11 -4.50
CA ILE A 299 -15.48 -17.88 -5.61
C ILE A 299 -14.10 -18.46 -5.27
N GLY A 300 -13.55 -18.08 -4.14
CA GLY A 300 -12.22 -18.47 -3.69
C GLY A 300 -11.14 -17.40 -3.97
N ARG A 301 -10.27 -17.16 -2.98
CA ARG A 301 -9.26 -16.07 -3.00
C ARG A 301 -8.26 -16.21 -4.15
N ARG A 302 -7.76 -17.43 -4.38
CA ARG A 302 -6.79 -17.70 -5.45
C ARG A 302 -7.37 -17.48 -6.85
N LEU A 303 -8.62 -17.89 -7.06
CA LEU A 303 -9.30 -17.72 -8.33
C LEU A 303 -9.51 -16.23 -8.61
N MET A 304 -10.04 -15.49 -7.62
CA MET A 304 -10.24 -14.05 -7.76
C MET A 304 -8.94 -13.31 -8.05
N TYR A 305 -7.88 -13.63 -7.32
CA TYR A 305 -6.56 -13.05 -7.51
C TYR A 305 -5.98 -13.38 -8.90
N GLY A 306 -6.11 -14.64 -9.33
CA GLY A 306 -5.69 -15.09 -10.66
C GLY A 306 -6.40 -14.37 -11.80
N ILE A 307 -7.72 -14.16 -11.68
CA ILE A 307 -8.49 -13.34 -12.64
C ILE A 307 -7.92 -11.93 -12.72
N GLY A 308 -7.63 -11.29 -11.57
CA GLY A 308 -7.01 -9.97 -11.52
C GLY A 308 -5.65 -9.91 -12.23
N ILE A 309 -4.78 -10.94 -12.03
CA ILE A 309 -3.49 -11.03 -12.73
C ILE A 309 -3.70 -11.05 -14.25
N VAL A 310 -4.62 -11.89 -14.74
CA VAL A 310 -4.92 -11.98 -16.17
C VAL A 310 -5.47 -10.66 -16.71
N CYS A 311 -6.38 -10.01 -15.98
CA CYS A 311 -6.96 -8.72 -16.38
C CYS A 311 -5.89 -7.63 -16.48
N VAL A 312 -4.98 -7.50 -15.50
CA VAL A 312 -3.89 -6.52 -15.54
C VAL A 312 -2.94 -6.79 -16.71
N GLY A 313 -2.55 -8.05 -16.92
CA GLY A 313 -1.70 -8.43 -18.05
C GLY A 313 -2.33 -8.16 -19.41
N ALA A 314 -3.59 -8.53 -19.58
CA ALA A 314 -4.36 -8.30 -20.82
C ALA A 314 -4.59 -6.80 -21.08
N PHE A 315 -4.80 -6.01 -20.02
CA PHE A 315 -5.07 -4.57 -20.15
C PHE A 315 -3.80 -3.73 -20.33
N ALA A 316 -2.60 -4.31 -20.21
CA ALA A 316 -1.33 -3.58 -20.29
C ALA A 316 -1.14 -2.80 -21.60
N PHE A 317 -1.47 -3.38 -22.75
CA PHE A 317 -1.40 -2.71 -24.05
C PHE A 317 -2.57 -1.76 -24.29
N PRO A 318 -3.85 -2.15 -24.05
CA PRO A 318 -4.98 -1.23 -24.14
C PRO A 318 -4.80 0.02 -23.28
N TYR A 319 -4.24 -0.09 -22.07
CA TYR A 319 -3.98 1.04 -21.18
C TYR A 319 -3.20 2.16 -21.87
N PHE A 320 -2.01 1.86 -22.39
CA PHE A 320 -1.19 2.86 -23.06
C PHE A 320 -1.78 3.30 -24.42
N SER A 321 -2.46 2.40 -25.13
CA SER A 321 -3.15 2.77 -26.36
C SER A 321 -4.23 3.81 -26.10
N LEU A 322 -5.03 3.66 -25.05
CA LEU A 322 -6.05 4.62 -24.64
C LEU A 322 -5.43 5.95 -24.17
N LEU A 323 -4.36 5.92 -23.38
CA LEU A 323 -3.65 7.13 -22.95
C LEU A 323 -3.10 7.92 -24.16
N ASN A 324 -2.51 7.23 -25.11
CA ASN A 324 -1.90 7.84 -26.30
C ASN A 324 -2.90 8.51 -27.24
N THR A 325 -4.20 8.23 -27.11
CA THR A 325 -5.25 8.95 -27.86
C THR A 325 -5.34 10.42 -27.47
N LYS A 326 -4.85 10.78 -26.27
CA LYS A 326 -5.00 12.11 -25.66
C LYS A 326 -6.45 12.57 -25.48
N ASN A 327 -7.42 11.69 -25.71
CA ASN A 327 -8.83 11.96 -25.49
C ASN A 327 -9.16 11.83 -24.00
N SER A 328 -9.69 12.87 -23.38
CA SER A 328 -9.94 12.90 -21.93
C SER A 328 -10.83 11.77 -21.44
N GLY A 329 -11.89 11.40 -22.20
CA GLY A 329 -12.75 10.29 -21.82
C GLY A 329 -12.05 8.94 -21.90
N LEU A 330 -11.20 8.71 -22.90
CA LEU A 330 -10.45 7.47 -23.05
C LEU A 330 -9.29 7.37 -22.03
N VAL A 331 -8.68 8.50 -21.68
CA VAL A 331 -7.67 8.58 -20.59
C VAL A 331 -8.32 8.20 -19.26
N LEU A 332 -9.49 8.77 -18.95
CA LEU A 332 -10.25 8.40 -17.75
C LEU A 332 -10.57 6.90 -17.74
N VAL A 333 -11.07 6.34 -18.85
CA VAL A 333 -11.37 4.90 -18.96
C VAL A 333 -10.12 4.06 -18.72
N ALA A 334 -8.96 4.45 -19.28
CA ALA A 334 -7.71 3.75 -19.07
C ALA A 334 -7.35 3.68 -17.57
N ILE A 335 -7.40 4.81 -16.86
CA ILE A 335 -7.04 4.89 -15.44
C ILE A 335 -8.04 4.13 -14.57
N VAL A 336 -9.35 4.30 -14.81
CA VAL A 336 -10.40 3.62 -14.03
C VAL A 336 -10.34 2.10 -14.21
N VAL A 337 -10.28 1.61 -15.46
CA VAL A 337 -10.25 0.15 -15.72
C VAL A 337 -8.98 -0.48 -15.17
N SER A 338 -7.83 0.20 -15.27
CA SER A 338 -6.58 -0.31 -14.72
C SER A 338 -6.66 -0.51 -13.19
N LEU A 339 -7.29 0.43 -12.47
CA LEU A 339 -7.47 0.30 -11.01
C LEU A 339 -8.53 -0.73 -10.64
N ILE A 340 -9.59 -0.92 -11.43
CA ILE A 340 -10.55 -2.03 -11.21
C ILE A 340 -9.82 -3.38 -11.36
N CYS A 341 -8.99 -3.56 -12.39
CA CYS A 341 -8.19 -4.78 -12.57
C CYS A 341 -7.21 -4.99 -11.38
N HIS A 342 -6.60 -3.93 -10.88
CA HIS A 342 -5.77 -3.96 -9.66
C HIS A 342 -6.58 -4.41 -8.45
N ASP A 343 -7.77 -3.86 -8.23
CA ASP A 343 -8.61 -4.12 -7.05
C ASP A 343 -9.11 -5.56 -6.98
N MET A 344 -9.22 -6.25 -8.14
CA MET A 344 -9.49 -7.70 -8.22
C MET A 344 -8.42 -8.53 -7.48
N MET A 345 -7.18 -8.02 -7.44
CA MET A 345 -6.09 -8.63 -6.66
C MET A 345 -6.03 -8.04 -5.26
N TYR A 346 -6.14 -6.72 -5.15
CA TYR A 346 -5.90 -6.01 -3.91
C TYR A 346 -6.93 -6.33 -2.84
N GLY A 347 -8.22 -6.48 -3.21
CA GLY A 347 -9.29 -6.84 -2.27
C GLY A 347 -9.03 -8.16 -1.52
N PRO A 348 -8.78 -9.29 -2.19
CA PRO A 348 -8.50 -10.57 -1.56
C PRO A 348 -7.09 -10.75 -1.01
N GLN A 349 -6.13 -9.89 -1.40
CA GLN A 349 -4.68 -10.05 -1.18
C GLN A 349 -4.32 -10.30 0.28
N ALA A 350 -4.87 -9.49 1.18
CA ALA A 350 -4.51 -9.54 2.59
C ALA A 350 -4.87 -10.90 3.22
N ALA A 351 -6.05 -11.42 2.90
CA ALA A 351 -6.47 -12.74 3.34
C ALA A 351 -5.65 -13.86 2.66
N LEU A 352 -5.40 -13.76 1.34
CA LEU A 352 -4.62 -14.73 0.58
C LEU A 352 -3.22 -14.92 1.17
N ILE A 353 -2.52 -13.81 1.47
CA ILE A 353 -1.17 -13.82 2.03
C ILE A 353 -1.21 -14.33 3.47
N ALA A 354 -2.07 -13.78 4.32
CA ALA A 354 -2.13 -14.17 5.72
C ALA A 354 -2.44 -15.66 5.91
N GLU A 355 -3.30 -16.25 5.08
CA GLU A 355 -3.69 -17.67 5.14
C GLU A 355 -2.61 -18.62 4.61
N SER A 356 -1.61 -18.13 3.88
CA SER A 356 -0.49 -18.97 3.43
C SER A 356 0.50 -19.29 4.54
N PHE A 357 0.47 -18.54 5.66
CA PHE A 357 1.36 -18.75 6.80
C PHE A 357 0.68 -19.47 7.98
N GLY A 358 1.45 -20.27 8.70
CA GLY A 358 1.01 -20.90 9.95
C GLY A 358 0.70 -19.85 11.03
N THR A 359 -0.26 -20.15 11.92
CA THR A 359 -0.76 -19.20 12.94
C THR A 359 0.32 -18.57 13.81
N ASN A 360 1.34 -19.34 14.19
CA ASN A 360 2.39 -18.91 15.13
C ASN A 360 3.41 -17.93 14.52
N VAL A 361 3.52 -17.87 13.18
CA VAL A 361 4.48 -17.02 12.45
C VAL A 361 3.80 -16.14 11.40
N ARG A 362 2.45 -16.09 11.42
CA ARG A 362 1.63 -15.42 10.41
C ARG A 362 1.92 -13.93 10.33
N TYR A 363 2.09 -13.27 11.47
CA TYR A 363 2.37 -11.83 11.49
C TYR A 363 3.70 -11.51 10.82
N SER A 364 4.77 -12.14 11.29
CA SER A 364 6.13 -11.93 10.77
C SER A 364 6.25 -12.38 9.30
N GLY A 365 5.66 -13.54 8.95
CA GLY A 365 5.73 -14.08 7.59
C GLY A 365 4.95 -13.26 6.58
N ALA A 366 3.70 -12.92 6.87
CA ALA A 366 2.87 -12.11 6.00
C ALA A 366 3.44 -10.70 5.84
N GLY A 367 3.90 -10.08 6.93
CA GLY A 367 4.55 -8.78 6.91
C GLY A 367 5.82 -8.78 6.06
N LEU A 368 6.69 -9.77 6.24
CA LEU A 368 7.95 -9.86 5.49
C LEU A 368 7.71 -10.11 4.00
N GLY A 369 6.84 -11.07 3.63
CA GLY A 369 6.48 -11.32 2.24
C GLY A 369 5.84 -10.11 1.57
N TYR A 370 4.96 -9.39 2.29
CA TYR A 370 4.34 -8.16 1.82
C TYR A 370 5.37 -7.05 1.54
N GLN A 371 6.29 -6.80 2.46
CA GLN A 371 7.27 -5.72 2.30
C GLN A 371 8.38 -6.06 1.30
N LEU A 372 8.73 -7.33 1.14
CA LEU A 372 9.71 -7.74 0.12
C LEU A 372 9.20 -7.43 -1.29
N ALA A 373 7.91 -7.66 -1.56
CA ALA A 373 7.28 -7.24 -2.83
C ALA A 373 7.42 -5.75 -3.09
N SER A 374 7.31 -4.93 -2.04
CA SER A 374 7.45 -3.48 -2.17
C SER A 374 8.82 -3.06 -2.69
N VAL A 375 9.87 -3.78 -2.29
CA VAL A 375 11.25 -3.51 -2.72
C VAL A 375 11.49 -3.98 -4.17
N ILE A 376 11.02 -5.19 -4.51
CA ILE A 376 11.32 -5.80 -5.81
C ILE A 376 10.40 -5.32 -6.94
N ALA A 377 9.18 -4.88 -6.61
CA ALA A 377 8.16 -4.52 -7.59
C ALA A 377 7.72 -3.06 -7.47
N GLY A 378 7.21 -2.63 -6.32
CA GLY A 378 6.57 -1.31 -6.18
C GLY A 378 7.56 -0.15 -6.33
N GLY A 379 8.67 -0.20 -5.60
CA GLY A 379 9.67 0.87 -5.60
C GLY A 379 10.35 1.10 -6.95
N PRO A 380 10.88 0.05 -7.61
CA PRO A 380 11.59 0.22 -8.87
C PRO A 380 10.67 0.44 -10.08
N ALA A 381 9.35 0.15 -10.02
CA ALA A 381 8.47 0.22 -11.17
C ALA A 381 8.48 1.57 -11.91
N PRO A 382 8.33 2.74 -11.25
CA PRO A 382 8.40 4.02 -11.94
C PRO A 382 9.78 4.30 -12.54
N LEU A 383 10.87 3.86 -11.87
CA LEU A 383 12.25 3.99 -12.37
C LEU A 383 12.46 3.16 -13.62
N ILE A 384 12.02 1.89 -13.59
CA ILE A 384 12.11 0.97 -14.72
C ILE A 384 11.31 1.51 -15.91
N ALA A 385 10.08 1.96 -15.67
CA ALA A 385 9.23 2.53 -16.72
C ALA A 385 9.86 3.79 -17.35
N ALA A 386 10.41 4.69 -16.53
CA ALA A 386 11.11 5.88 -17.03
C ALA A 386 12.36 5.51 -17.85
N ALA A 387 13.13 4.52 -17.42
CA ALA A 387 14.30 4.03 -18.16
C ALA A 387 13.91 3.37 -19.49
N ILE A 388 12.86 2.51 -19.50
CA ILE A 388 12.33 1.91 -20.72
C ILE A 388 11.87 2.97 -21.71
N LEU A 389 11.07 3.94 -21.23
CA LEU A 389 10.57 5.02 -22.06
C LEU A 389 11.70 5.82 -22.70
N LYS A 390 12.75 6.14 -21.91
CA LYS A 390 13.92 6.86 -22.42
C LYS A 390 14.68 6.07 -23.48
N SER A 391 14.88 4.75 -23.27
CA SER A 391 15.69 3.92 -24.17
C SER A 391 14.97 3.55 -25.45
N THR A 392 13.64 3.39 -25.41
CA THR A 392 12.82 2.91 -26.53
C THR A 392 12.01 4.01 -27.22
N GLY A 393 11.77 5.15 -26.56
CA GLY A 393 10.85 6.19 -27.00
C GLY A 393 9.38 5.74 -27.03
N SER A 394 9.06 4.53 -26.52
CA SER A 394 7.74 3.91 -26.66
C SER A 394 7.24 3.34 -25.33
N SER A 395 5.93 3.43 -25.11
CA SER A 395 5.24 2.79 -23.99
C SER A 395 5.08 1.28 -24.15
N THR A 396 5.32 0.72 -25.34
CA THR A 396 5.22 -0.71 -25.63
C THR A 396 6.12 -1.55 -24.70
N GLY A 397 7.34 -1.10 -24.45
CA GLY A 397 8.26 -1.76 -23.52
C GLY A 397 7.71 -1.79 -22.08
N ILE A 398 6.97 -0.76 -21.67
CA ILE A 398 6.33 -0.71 -20.35
C ILE A 398 5.17 -1.72 -20.28
N SER A 399 4.38 -1.85 -21.38
CA SER A 399 3.34 -2.87 -21.46
C SER A 399 3.92 -4.29 -21.30
N TRP A 400 5.05 -4.58 -21.97
CA TRP A 400 5.75 -5.87 -21.78
C TRP A 400 6.27 -6.07 -20.36
N TYR A 401 6.74 -5.02 -19.69
CA TYR A 401 7.12 -5.08 -18.27
C TYR A 401 5.94 -5.48 -17.38
N ILE A 402 4.74 -4.90 -17.62
CA ILE A 402 3.50 -5.26 -16.90
C ILE A 402 3.14 -6.74 -17.15
N VAL A 403 3.19 -7.18 -18.40
CA VAL A 403 2.94 -8.59 -18.75
C VAL A 403 3.95 -9.52 -18.08
N GLY A 404 5.22 -9.15 -18.05
CA GLY A 404 6.26 -9.89 -17.33
C GLY A 404 5.95 -10.03 -15.83
N CYS A 405 5.52 -8.93 -15.18
CA CYS A 405 5.08 -8.96 -13.79
C CYS A 405 3.86 -9.90 -13.62
N ALA A 406 2.90 -9.90 -14.56
CA ALA A 406 1.74 -10.77 -14.51
C ALA A 406 2.13 -12.26 -14.63
N VAL A 407 3.05 -12.61 -15.53
CA VAL A 407 3.57 -13.98 -15.67
C VAL A 407 4.27 -14.46 -14.39
N VAL A 408 5.13 -13.63 -13.81
CA VAL A 408 5.81 -13.95 -12.54
C VAL A 408 4.80 -14.15 -11.42
N SER A 409 3.82 -13.26 -11.30
CA SER A 409 2.77 -13.37 -10.27
C SER A 409 1.91 -14.60 -10.44
N MET A 410 1.52 -14.95 -11.67
CA MET A 410 0.75 -16.16 -11.93
C MET A 410 1.55 -17.41 -11.55
N THR A 411 2.83 -17.47 -11.92
CA THR A 411 3.72 -18.57 -11.54
C THR A 411 3.82 -18.69 -10.02
N ALA A 412 4.02 -17.57 -9.31
CA ALA A 412 4.08 -17.55 -7.85
C ALA A 412 2.76 -18.00 -7.22
N LEU A 413 1.61 -17.58 -7.76
CA LEU A 413 0.28 -17.98 -7.30
C LEU A 413 0.07 -19.50 -7.43
N LEU A 414 0.53 -20.10 -8.53
CA LEU A 414 0.45 -21.54 -8.75
C LEU A 414 1.35 -22.33 -7.80
N LEU A 415 2.55 -21.81 -7.53
CA LEU A 415 3.55 -22.43 -6.63
C LEU A 415 3.25 -22.17 -5.14
N MET A 416 2.39 -21.19 -4.81
CA MET A 416 2.08 -20.84 -3.42
C MET A 416 1.46 -22.05 -2.69
N PRO A 417 1.99 -22.44 -1.53
CA PRO A 417 1.48 -23.59 -0.77
C PRO A 417 0.00 -23.45 -0.41
N ARG A 418 -0.75 -24.55 -0.54
CA ARG A 418 -2.14 -24.63 -0.07
C ARG A 418 -2.12 -25.15 1.35
N ARG A 419 -2.34 -24.29 2.32
CA ARG A 419 -2.61 -24.74 3.69
C ARG A 419 -4.11 -24.87 3.87
N ALA A 420 -4.55 -26.03 4.36
CA ALA A 420 -5.92 -26.18 4.84
C ALA A 420 -6.13 -25.15 5.96
N VAL A 421 -7.22 -24.41 5.92
CA VAL A 421 -7.67 -23.58 7.04
C VAL A 421 -7.74 -24.51 8.23
N SER A 422 -6.84 -24.35 9.21
CA SER A 422 -6.69 -25.29 10.31
C SER A 422 -7.99 -25.43 11.07
N ASP A 423 -8.30 -26.65 11.52
CA ASP A 423 -9.50 -27.18 12.15
C ASP A 423 -10.11 -26.38 13.33
N ARG A 424 -9.52 -25.27 13.76
CA ARG A 424 -10.15 -24.38 14.75
C ARG A 424 -11.48 -23.78 14.26
N SER A 425 -11.67 -23.60 12.93
CA SER A 425 -12.97 -23.13 12.43
C SER A 425 -14.04 -24.22 12.52
N ALA A 426 -13.69 -25.49 12.43
CA ALA A 426 -14.61 -26.61 12.62
C ALA A 426 -14.96 -26.78 14.11
N ALA A 427 -14.00 -26.56 15.02
CA ALA A 427 -14.23 -26.59 16.46
C ALA A 427 -15.07 -25.40 16.96
N ASP A 428 -14.85 -24.19 16.42
CA ASP A 428 -15.63 -22.99 16.75
C ASP A 428 -17.06 -23.08 16.17
N ASP A 429 -17.24 -23.66 14.97
CA ASP A 429 -18.57 -23.93 14.40
C ASP A 429 -19.31 -25.05 15.16
N LEU A 430 -18.59 -26.04 15.70
CA LEU A 430 -19.18 -27.09 16.58
C LEU A 430 -19.56 -26.53 17.97
N MET A 431 -18.75 -25.68 18.57
CA MET A 431 -19.08 -25.01 19.85
C MET A 431 -20.18 -23.95 19.70
N ALA A 432 -20.32 -23.34 18.52
CA ALA A 432 -21.43 -22.41 18.22
C ALA A 432 -22.74 -23.15 17.90
N ALA A 433 -22.69 -24.46 17.60
CA ALA A 433 -23.83 -25.32 17.30
C ALA A 433 -24.34 -26.09 18.52
N GLU A 434 -23.64 -26.14 19.65
CA GLU A 434 -24.19 -26.71 20.88
C GLU A 434 -25.26 -25.77 21.45
N PRO A 435 -26.53 -26.22 21.55
CA PRO A 435 -27.55 -25.47 22.25
C PRO A 435 -27.14 -25.44 23.72
N VAL A 436 -27.08 -24.24 24.31
CA VAL A 436 -26.96 -24.05 25.75
C VAL A 436 -28.05 -24.88 26.42
N ALA A 437 -27.70 -26.08 26.85
CA ALA A 437 -28.57 -26.90 27.71
C ALA A 437 -28.74 -26.10 29.01
N ARG A 438 -29.99 -25.95 29.35
CA ARG A 438 -30.54 -25.16 30.49
C ARG A 438 -30.00 -25.59 31.83
#